data_cf9e03fa5d0b1d0ca11d0904035877c8
#
_entry.id   cf9e03fa5d0b1d0ca11d0904035877c8
#
_cell.length_a   1.000
_cell.length_b   1.000
_cell.length_c   1.000
_cell.angle_alpha   90.00
_cell.angle_beta   90.00
_cell.angle_gamma   90.00
#
_symmetry.space_group_name_H-M   'P 1'
#
loop_
_entity.id
_entity.type
_entity.pdbx_description
1 polymer ?
#
loop_
_entity_poly.entity_id
_entity_poly.type
_entity_poly.pdbx_seq_one_letter_code
_entity_poly.pdbx_strand_id
1 'polypeptide(L)'
;TYFNFKENTFLILGLLFFALSWSFIKPKNSFKEILITLIIGPYLLTSFLLQSGLFTDRSRELREKMEYVSSLDFVKNQEIKVDKSGIIDSGSQSKIIRISLLTPILGKGLESINQLNKSELVWTTKFKEIKNNQNDYEVKYENDILNPWKLIIKK
;
A
#
# COMPACT_ATOMS: atom_id res chain seq x y z
N THR A 1 7.26 -3.91 -20.70
CA THR A 1 7.02 -2.57 -20.10
C THR A 1 6.65 -1.64 -21.23
N TYR A 2 5.34 -1.47 -21.53
CA TYR A 2 4.87 -0.52 -22.53
C TYR A 2 4.93 0.88 -21.92
N PHE A 3 5.84 1.68 -22.45
CA PHE A 3 5.96 3.09 -22.14
C PHE A 3 4.75 3.81 -22.77
N ASN A 4 3.79 4.23 -21.97
CA ASN A 4 2.58 4.89 -22.48
C ASN A 4 2.94 6.32 -22.89
N PHE A 5 3.07 6.56 -24.21
CA PHE A 5 3.61 7.80 -24.77
C PHE A 5 2.82 9.05 -24.34
N LYS A 6 1.51 8.94 -24.10
CA LYS A 6 0.67 10.06 -23.62
C LYS A 6 1.03 10.51 -22.20
N GLU A 7 1.24 9.58 -21.28
CA GLU A 7 1.59 9.89 -19.88
C GLU A 7 3.00 10.50 -19.78
N ASN A 8 3.92 10.02 -20.62
CA ASN A 8 5.30 10.52 -20.64
C ASN A 8 5.47 11.88 -21.30
N THR A 9 4.58 12.26 -22.23
CA THR A 9 4.63 13.57 -22.87
C THR A 9 4.42 14.69 -21.86
N PHE A 10 3.45 14.53 -20.93
CA PHE A 10 3.22 15.49 -19.85
C PHE A 10 4.39 15.59 -18.89
N LEU A 11 5.03 14.46 -18.59
CA LEU A 11 6.21 14.44 -17.73
C LEU A 11 7.40 15.16 -18.37
N ILE A 12 7.63 14.89 -19.66
CA ILE A 12 8.69 15.57 -20.45
C ILE A 12 8.43 17.08 -20.54
N LEU A 13 7.17 17.47 -20.83
CA LEU A 13 6.77 18.88 -20.88
C LEU A 13 6.94 19.56 -19.51
N GLY A 14 6.55 18.88 -18.42
CA GLY A 14 6.74 19.37 -17.06
C GLY A 14 8.20 19.55 -16.70
N LEU A 15 9.07 18.60 -17.06
CA LEU A 15 10.51 18.69 -16.84
C LEU A 15 11.15 19.79 -17.70
N LEU A 16 10.73 19.95 -18.96
CA LEU A 16 11.17 21.04 -19.82
C LEU A 16 10.74 22.39 -19.27
N PHE A 17 9.51 22.52 -18.85
CA PHE A 17 9.01 23.76 -18.24
C PHE A 17 9.77 24.11 -16.95
N PHE A 18 10.04 23.09 -16.12
CA PHE A 18 10.85 23.25 -14.91
C PHE A 18 12.29 23.69 -15.24
N ALA A 19 12.93 23.04 -16.21
CA ALA A 19 14.29 23.38 -16.63
C ALA A 19 14.37 24.79 -17.23
N LEU A 20 13.36 25.18 -18.03
CA LEU A 20 13.25 26.54 -18.57
C LEU A 20 13.04 27.56 -17.46
N SER A 21 12.10 27.30 -16.54
CA SER A 21 11.84 28.19 -15.40
C SER A 21 13.08 28.34 -14.52
N TRP A 22 13.82 27.25 -14.30
CA TRP A 22 15.10 27.26 -13.59
C TRP A 22 16.14 28.10 -14.27
N SER A 23 16.20 28.11 -15.61
CA SER A 23 17.16 28.93 -16.39
C SER A 23 16.87 30.43 -16.29
N PHE A 24 15.63 30.82 -16.05
CA PHE A 24 15.22 32.21 -15.85
C PHE A 24 15.44 32.73 -14.43
N ILE A 25 15.42 31.85 -13.44
CA ILE A 25 15.74 32.21 -12.06
C ILE A 25 17.25 32.21 -11.93
N LYS A 26 17.89 33.30 -12.39
CA LYS A 26 19.31 33.54 -12.09
C LYS A 26 19.45 33.83 -10.60
N PRO A 27 20.00 32.92 -9.78
CA PRO A 27 20.19 33.20 -8.37
C PRO A 27 21.13 34.40 -8.26
N LYS A 28 20.63 35.53 -7.76
CA LYS A 28 21.50 36.53 -7.18
C LYS A 28 22.24 35.83 -6.06
N ASN A 29 23.56 35.95 -5.97
CA ASN A 29 24.51 35.23 -5.11
C ASN A 29 24.15 35.16 -3.59
N SER A 30 22.91 35.23 -3.20
CA SER A 30 22.45 35.12 -1.84
C SER A 30 22.19 33.66 -1.52
N PHE A 31 22.85 33.13 -0.51
CA PHE A 31 22.64 31.75 0.00
C PHE A 31 21.17 31.45 0.26
N LYS A 32 20.38 32.44 0.72
CA LYS A 32 18.94 32.29 0.95
C LYS A 32 18.14 31.99 -0.33
N GLU A 33 18.48 32.68 -1.44
CA GLU A 33 17.82 32.49 -2.72
C GLU A 33 18.13 31.11 -3.31
N ILE A 34 19.38 30.66 -3.16
CA ILE A 34 19.77 29.30 -3.57
C ILE A 34 19.01 28.25 -2.74
N LEU A 35 18.92 28.42 -1.44
CA LEU A 35 18.21 27.51 -0.55
C LEU A 35 16.71 27.44 -0.87
N ILE A 36 16.06 28.60 -1.06
CA ILE A 36 14.66 28.69 -1.45
C ILE A 36 14.42 27.98 -2.78
N THR A 37 15.28 28.18 -3.76
CA THR A 37 15.16 27.57 -5.07
C THR A 37 15.35 26.05 -5.02
N LEU A 38 16.28 25.56 -4.18
CA LEU A 38 16.53 24.13 -3.96
C LEU A 38 15.36 23.43 -3.25
N ILE A 39 14.61 24.14 -2.41
CA ILE A 39 13.47 23.57 -1.68
C ILE A 39 12.18 23.71 -2.47
N ILE A 40 11.88 24.92 -2.96
CA ILE A 40 10.60 25.22 -3.62
C ILE A 40 10.49 24.51 -4.97
N GLY A 41 11.57 24.45 -5.74
CA GLY A 41 11.54 23.81 -7.05
C GLY A 41 11.15 22.32 -7.00
N PRO A 42 11.87 21.47 -6.25
CA PRO A 42 11.50 20.07 -6.06
C PRO A 42 10.12 19.88 -5.42
N TYR A 43 9.75 20.75 -4.47
CA TYR A 43 8.42 20.69 -3.84
C TYR A 43 7.30 20.97 -4.83
N LEU A 44 7.40 22.00 -5.66
CA LEU A 44 6.42 22.32 -6.69
C LEU A 44 6.34 21.21 -7.75
N LEU A 45 7.49 20.67 -8.15
CA LEU A 45 7.53 19.57 -9.11
C LEU A 45 6.86 18.32 -8.57
N THR A 46 7.18 17.91 -7.34
CA THR A 46 6.58 16.74 -6.71
C THR A 46 5.08 16.94 -6.48
N SER A 47 4.66 18.13 -6.04
CA SER A 47 3.23 18.46 -5.88
C SER A 47 2.48 18.40 -7.21
N PHE A 48 3.06 18.93 -8.28
CA PHE A 48 2.48 18.85 -9.62
C PHE A 48 2.37 17.41 -10.12
N LEU A 49 3.43 16.59 -9.94
CA LEU A 49 3.44 15.20 -10.35
C LEU A 49 2.42 14.36 -9.56
N LEU A 50 2.22 14.65 -8.27
CA LEU A 50 1.19 14.01 -7.45
C LEU A 50 -0.21 14.41 -7.88
N GLN A 51 -0.46 15.70 -8.14
CA GLN A 51 -1.77 16.20 -8.57
C GLN A 51 -2.14 15.76 -9.99
N SER A 52 -1.16 15.64 -10.88
CA SER A 52 -1.38 15.17 -12.25
C SER A 52 -1.70 13.68 -12.36
N GLY A 53 -1.61 12.92 -11.24
CA GLY A 53 -1.81 11.47 -11.24
C GLY A 53 -0.71 10.68 -11.95
N LEU A 54 0.40 11.34 -12.30
CA LEU A 54 1.57 10.68 -12.93
C LEU A 54 2.25 9.70 -11.96
N PHE A 55 2.18 9.98 -10.68
CA PHE A 55 2.41 8.98 -9.65
C PHE A 55 1.08 8.30 -9.35
N THR A 56 0.79 7.22 -10.06
CA THR A 56 -0.32 6.35 -9.69
C THR A 56 -0.13 5.94 -8.24
N ASP A 57 -1.09 6.26 -7.40
CA ASP A 57 -1.12 5.77 -6.02
C ASP A 57 -1.32 4.25 -6.10
N ARG A 58 -0.20 3.52 -6.20
CA ARG A 58 -0.20 2.04 -6.21
C ARG A 58 -0.87 1.45 -4.97
N SER A 59 -1.08 2.28 -3.96
CA SER A 59 -1.76 1.92 -2.73
C SER A 59 -3.24 2.29 -2.74
N ARG A 60 -3.74 3.04 -3.72
CA ARG A 60 -5.13 3.50 -3.76
C ARG A 60 -6.11 2.33 -3.79
N GLU A 61 -5.90 1.41 -4.72
CA GLU A 61 -6.75 0.22 -4.82
C GLU A 61 -6.69 -0.64 -3.55
N LEU A 62 -5.48 -0.79 -2.99
CA LEU A 62 -5.32 -1.49 -1.73
C LEU A 62 -6.07 -0.78 -0.59
N ARG A 63 -5.99 0.54 -0.52
CA ARG A 63 -6.68 1.35 0.50
C ARG A 63 -8.19 1.22 0.37
N GLU A 64 -8.75 1.36 -0.83
CA GLU A 64 -10.18 1.19 -1.09
C GLU A 64 -10.68 -0.20 -0.66
N LYS A 65 -9.88 -1.26 -0.92
CA LYS A 65 -10.23 -2.62 -0.47
C LYS A 65 -10.12 -2.78 1.04
N MET A 66 -9.13 -2.18 1.68
CA MET A 66 -8.98 -2.23 3.13
C MET A 66 -10.05 -1.39 3.85
N GLU A 67 -10.49 -0.27 3.29
CA GLU A 67 -11.64 0.51 3.77
C GLU A 67 -12.92 -0.33 3.71
N TYR A 68 -13.13 -1.04 2.60
CA TYR A 68 -14.24 -1.98 2.50
C TYR A 68 -14.15 -3.09 3.56
N VAL A 69 -12.99 -3.73 3.74
CA VAL A 69 -12.79 -4.76 4.78
C VAL A 69 -13.10 -4.19 6.17
N SER A 70 -12.64 -2.98 6.45
CA SER A 70 -12.86 -2.29 7.73
C SER A 70 -14.33 -1.97 8.00
N SER A 71 -15.14 -1.82 6.94
CA SER A 71 -16.58 -1.57 7.05
C SER A 71 -17.41 -2.80 7.36
N LEU A 72 -16.84 -4.02 7.22
CA LEU A 72 -17.54 -5.27 7.46
C LEU A 72 -17.87 -5.44 8.96
N ASP A 73 -19.10 -5.82 9.26
CA ASP A 73 -19.58 -5.89 10.65
C ASP A 73 -18.78 -6.85 11.54
N PHE A 74 -18.30 -7.95 10.98
CA PHE A 74 -17.47 -8.92 11.71
C PHE A 74 -16.03 -8.44 11.94
N VAL A 75 -15.61 -7.37 11.30
CA VAL A 75 -14.29 -6.75 11.49
C VAL A 75 -14.34 -5.62 12.51
N LYS A 76 -15.50 -4.97 12.62
CA LYS A 76 -15.67 -3.85 13.55
C LYS A 76 -15.38 -4.30 14.97
N ASN A 77 -14.50 -3.60 15.65
CA ASN A 77 -14.09 -3.86 17.03
C ASN A 77 -13.39 -5.21 17.30
N GLN A 78 -12.93 -5.90 16.25
CA GLN A 78 -12.15 -7.12 16.41
C GLN A 78 -10.67 -6.88 16.05
N GLU A 79 -9.79 -7.52 16.80
CA GLU A 79 -8.37 -7.57 16.44
C GLU A 79 -8.17 -8.54 15.26
N ILE A 80 -7.44 -8.06 14.25
CA ILE A 80 -7.01 -8.90 13.15
C ILE A 80 -5.54 -9.22 13.32
N LYS A 81 -5.21 -10.48 13.49
CA LYS A 81 -3.85 -10.98 13.64
C LYS A 81 -3.20 -11.19 12.27
N VAL A 82 -1.88 -11.37 12.26
CA VAL A 82 -1.11 -11.68 11.07
C VAL A 82 -0.35 -12.97 11.29
N ASP A 83 -0.52 -13.92 10.38
CA ASP A 83 0.25 -15.15 10.35
C ASP A 83 1.63 -14.90 9.72
N LYS A 84 2.67 -14.80 10.56
CA LYS A 84 4.03 -14.56 10.11
C LYS A 84 4.58 -15.71 9.26
N SER A 85 4.11 -16.93 9.50
CA SER A 85 4.51 -18.10 8.70
C SER A 85 4.00 -18.02 7.26
N GLY A 86 3.08 -17.11 6.98
CA GLY A 86 2.58 -16.80 5.63
C GLY A 86 3.50 -15.90 4.81
N ILE A 87 4.58 -15.36 5.39
CA ILE A 87 5.56 -14.57 4.66
C ILE A 87 6.50 -15.51 3.89
N ILE A 88 6.26 -15.63 2.58
CA ILE A 88 6.98 -16.57 1.72
C ILE A 88 8.16 -15.87 1.04
N ASP A 89 7.99 -14.61 0.66
CA ASP A 89 8.95 -13.80 -0.08
C ASP A 89 8.85 -12.30 0.28
N SER A 90 9.74 -11.50 -0.30
CA SER A 90 9.76 -10.05 -0.08
C SER A 90 8.48 -9.35 -0.60
N GLY A 91 7.83 -9.90 -1.60
CA GLY A 91 6.56 -9.38 -2.15
C GLY A 91 5.42 -9.57 -1.16
N SER A 92 5.26 -10.76 -0.60
CA SER A 92 4.26 -11.07 0.43
C SER A 92 4.52 -10.27 1.71
N GLN A 93 5.80 -10.09 2.10
CA GLN A 93 6.20 -9.25 3.22
C GLN A 93 5.82 -7.79 3.01
N SER A 94 6.18 -7.21 1.87
CA SER A 94 5.82 -5.81 1.55
C SER A 94 4.32 -5.59 1.55
N LYS A 95 3.56 -6.54 1.03
CA LYS A 95 2.11 -6.47 0.97
C LYS A 95 1.48 -6.53 2.36
N ILE A 96 1.91 -7.47 3.22
CA ILE A 96 1.34 -7.57 4.57
C ILE A 96 1.66 -6.37 5.44
N ILE A 97 2.82 -5.73 5.28
CA ILE A 97 3.13 -4.48 5.97
C ILE A 97 2.10 -3.41 5.62
N ARG A 98 1.76 -3.24 4.33
CA ARG A 98 0.74 -2.28 3.89
C ARG A 98 -0.65 -2.63 4.40
N ILE A 99 -1.05 -3.91 4.34
CA ILE A 99 -2.32 -4.40 4.88
C ILE A 99 -2.39 -4.09 6.39
N SER A 100 -1.33 -4.38 7.13
CA SER A 100 -1.24 -4.15 8.57
C SER A 100 -1.40 -2.67 8.94
N LEU A 101 -0.78 -1.76 8.17
CA LEU A 101 -0.91 -0.31 8.36
C LEU A 101 -2.34 0.20 8.12
N LEU A 102 -3.13 -0.49 7.31
CA LEU A 102 -4.50 -0.13 6.97
C LEU A 102 -5.53 -0.94 7.80
N THR A 103 -5.08 -1.89 8.61
CA THR A 103 -5.96 -2.69 9.48
C THR A 103 -6.40 -1.86 10.69
N PRO A 104 -7.71 -1.75 10.98
CA PRO A 104 -8.22 -0.86 12.03
C PRO A 104 -7.67 -1.18 13.41
N ILE A 105 -7.71 -2.47 13.79
CA ILE A 105 -7.18 -2.96 15.06
C ILE A 105 -6.25 -4.13 14.74
N LEU A 106 -4.96 -3.85 14.72
CA LEU A 106 -3.94 -4.86 14.47
C LEU A 106 -3.57 -5.60 15.75
N GLY A 107 -3.82 -6.90 15.77
CA GLY A 107 -3.42 -7.79 16.86
C GLY A 107 -1.97 -8.26 16.77
N LYS A 108 -1.54 -9.02 17.75
CA LYS A 108 -0.20 -9.62 17.76
C LYS A 108 -0.03 -10.61 16.62
N GLY A 109 1.14 -10.57 15.97
CA GLY A 109 1.50 -11.55 14.96
C GLY A 109 1.58 -12.96 15.54
N LEU A 110 1.11 -13.95 14.78
CA LEU A 110 1.18 -15.36 15.13
C LEU A 110 2.38 -16.00 14.43
N GLU A 111 3.08 -16.88 15.12
CA GLU A 111 4.16 -17.68 14.50
C GLU A 111 3.58 -18.84 13.65
N SER A 112 2.36 -19.28 13.96
CA SER A 112 1.63 -20.29 13.21
C SER A 112 0.14 -20.07 13.34
N ILE A 113 -0.61 -20.40 12.27
CA ILE A 113 -2.06 -20.33 12.23
C ILE A 113 -2.74 -21.21 13.30
N ASN A 114 -2.06 -22.26 13.76
CA ASN A 114 -2.57 -23.17 14.80
C ASN A 114 -2.75 -22.47 16.17
N GLN A 115 -2.08 -21.34 16.38
CA GLN A 115 -2.21 -20.53 17.60
C GLN A 115 -3.48 -19.65 17.62
N LEU A 116 -4.27 -19.68 16.53
CA LEU A 116 -5.51 -18.91 16.44
C LEU A 116 -6.59 -19.53 17.35
N ASN A 117 -7.23 -18.71 18.14
CA ASN A 117 -8.39 -19.12 18.96
C ASN A 117 -9.68 -19.05 18.14
N LYS A 118 -10.77 -19.67 18.67
CA LYS A 118 -12.09 -19.59 18.03
C LYS A 118 -12.54 -18.14 17.88
N SER A 119 -13.19 -17.84 16.78
CA SER A 119 -13.73 -16.53 16.41
C SER A 119 -12.68 -15.42 16.20
N GLU A 120 -11.39 -15.73 16.23
CA GLU A 120 -10.35 -14.75 15.91
C GLU A 120 -10.12 -14.65 14.39
N LEU A 121 -9.80 -13.43 13.95
CA LEU A 121 -9.49 -13.09 12.56
C LEU A 121 -7.99 -13.07 12.33
N VAL A 122 -7.56 -13.58 11.17
CA VAL A 122 -6.14 -13.55 10.79
C VAL A 122 -5.95 -13.37 9.28
N TRP A 123 -4.94 -12.57 8.92
CA TRP A 123 -4.39 -12.53 7.58
C TRP A 123 -3.38 -13.66 7.40
N THR A 124 -3.60 -14.54 6.41
CA THR A 124 -2.69 -15.65 6.08
C THR A 124 -2.59 -15.87 4.58
N THR A 125 -1.48 -16.46 4.14
CA THR A 125 -1.27 -16.94 2.76
C THR A 125 -1.44 -18.47 2.65
N LYS A 126 -1.52 -19.18 3.78
CA LYS A 126 -1.53 -20.64 3.85
C LYS A 126 -2.90 -21.25 3.60
N PHE A 127 -3.64 -20.72 2.64
CA PHE A 127 -5.00 -21.18 2.33
C PHE A 127 -5.05 -22.64 1.87
N LYS A 128 -4.02 -23.15 1.16
CA LYS A 128 -4.02 -24.54 0.69
C LYS A 128 -3.93 -25.54 1.84
N GLU A 129 -3.18 -25.21 2.89
CA GLU A 129 -3.07 -26.03 4.10
C GLU A 129 -4.38 -26.05 4.88
N ILE A 130 -5.07 -24.88 4.90
CA ILE A 130 -6.38 -24.70 5.55
C ILE A 130 -7.49 -25.45 4.80
N LYS A 131 -7.40 -25.53 3.47
CA LYS A 131 -8.40 -26.23 2.65
C LYS A 131 -8.53 -27.73 3.00
N ASN A 132 -7.47 -28.31 3.53
CA ASN A 132 -7.50 -29.68 4.03
C ASN A 132 -8.19 -29.80 5.40
N ASN A 133 -8.31 -28.68 6.16
CA ASN A 133 -8.99 -28.59 7.46
C ASN A 133 -10.21 -27.64 7.37
N GLN A 134 -11.02 -27.74 6.31
CA GLN A 134 -12.14 -26.84 6.01
C GLN A 134 -13.18 -26.72 7.14
N ASN A 135 -13.24 -27.68 8.06
CA ASN A 135 -14.18 -27.67 9.18
C ASN A 135 -13.83 -26.62 10.24
N ASP A 136 -12.54 -26.23 10.35
CA ASP A 136 -12.06 -25.37 11.44
C ASP A 136 -11.92 -23.90 11.03
N TYR A 137 -11.88 -23.60 9.74
CA TYR A 137 -11.61 -22.25 9.25
C TYR A 137 -12.59 -21.84 8.14
N GLU A 138 -12.91 -20.57 8.09
CA GLU A 138 -13.75 -19.96 7.06
C GLU A 138 -13.04 -18.75 6.46
N VAL A 139 -12.98 -18.67 5.12
CA VAL A 139 -12.49 -17.48 4.42
C VAL A 139 -13.57 -16.42 4.46
N LYS A 140 -13.29 -15.30 5.09
CA LYS A 140 -14.20 -14.16 5.21
C LYS A 140 -13.98 -13.13 4.11
N TYR A 141 -12.74 -12.99 3.65
CA TYR A 141 -12.44 -12.06 2.57
C TYR A 141 -11.22 -12.50 1.77
N GLU A 142 -11.35 -12.45 0.46
CA GLU A 142 -10.24 -12.60 -0.49
C GLU A 142 -10.43 -11.65 -1.67
N ASN A 143 -9.34 -11.18 -2.25
CA ASN A 143 -9.34 -10.32 -3.43
C ASN A 143 -8.00 -10.43 -4.15
N ASP A 144 -7.99 -10.27 -5.47
CA ASP A 144 -6.78 -10.36 -6.29
C ASP A 144 -5.71 -9.33 -5.90
N ILE A 145 -6.14 -8.14 -5.49
CA ILE A 145 -5.24 -7.06 -5.04
C ILE A 145 -4.50 -7.46 -3.76
N LEU A 146 -5.18 -8.17 -2.85
CA LEU A 146 -4.61 -8.65 -1.59
C LEU A 146 -3.83 -9.95 -1.74
N ASN A 147 -4.03 -10.68 -2.84
CA ASN A 147 -3.35 -11.96 -3.09
C ASN A 147 -1.81 -11.85 -2.87
N PRO A 148 -1.18 -12.78 -2.18
CA PRO A 148 -1.68 -14.07 -1.70
C PRO A 148 -2.41 -14.06 -0.33
N TRP A 149 -2.58 -12.90 0.31
CA TRP A 149 -3.18 -12.77 1.63
C TRP A 149 -4.71 -12.87 1.61
N LYS A 150 -5.25 -13.67 2.52
CA LYS A 150 -6.69 -13.84 2.73
C LYS A 150 -7.05 -13.63 4.19
N LEU A 151 -8.21 -13.05 4.44
CA LEU A 151 -8.76 -12.90 5.79
C LEU A 151 -9.60 -14.12 6.11
N ILE A 152 -9.24 -14.81 7.16
CA ILE A 152 -9.94 -16.00 7.63
C ILE A 152 -10.36 -15.87 9.09
N ILE A 153 -11.34 -16.65 9.48
CA ILE A 153 -11.78 -16.82 10.88
C ILE A 153 -11.70 -18.29 11.27
N LYS A 154 -11.33 -18.56 12.51
CA LYS A 154 -11.44 -19.90 13.09
C LYS A 154 -12.83 -20.10 13.66
N LYS A 155 -13.50 -21.18 13.28
CA LYS A 155 -14.86 -21.55 13.71
C LYS A 155 -14.90 -22.02 15.14
#